data_41d16e6d5163ce741242915f8263efb6
#
_entry.id   41d16e6d5163ce741242915f8263efb6
#
_cell.length_a   1.000
_cell.length_b   1.000
_cell.length_c   1.000
_cell.angle_alpha   90.00
_cell.angle_beta   90.00
_cell.angle_gamma   90.00
#
_symmetry.space_group_name_H-M   'P 1'
#
loop_
_entity.id
_entity.type
_entity.pdbx_description
1 polymer ?
#
loop_
_entity_poly.entity_id
_entity_poly.type
_entity_poly.pdbx_seq_one_letter_code
_entity_poly.pdbx_strand_id
1 'polypeptide(L)'
;MRYLATLIFSILWVLSSSAQDFGTHWISYPLPSDSAEVLFRQSYLMERRPLQASLSIASTGSYRLYVNERNVTRSLKFDGIKGDALLNRTFDITKYLRNGENVIAVWYSPEGKPSYGKQLSLEFYGWNRDTTSFYHKADEKWFCRQLRDCSHGIIERFDGRHNMLAWKSEEYRPYGWVHPTGNMELDESKNYKEYKDNKVIKAENTLYNILEPVCTFTDSLGNYNIDFGRPFHGTIRLTLRDAHRGTKLHINGYQYTCNGELDEQAFFRFKFQNQRIYTLNWNGRFKISDIVHIEGLEISE
;
A
#
# COMPACT_ATOMS: atom_id res chain seq x y z
N MET A 1 22.81 -12.31 -49.47
CA MET A 1 21.81 -11.24 -49.22
C MET A 1 20.64 -11.67 -48.32
N ARG A 2 20.06 -12.90 -48.43
CA ARG A 2 18.94 -13.35 -47.58
C ARG A 2 19.31 -13.42 -46.07
N TYR A 3 20.49 -13.87 -45.71
CA TYR A 3 20.91 -13.99 -44.31
C TYR A 3 21.25 -12.67 -43.65
N LEU A 4 21.63 -11.64 -44.42
CA LEU A 4 21.87 -10.30 -43.90
C LEU A 4 20.58 -9.60 -43.52
N ALA A 5 19.51 -9.78 -44.30
CA ALA A 5 18.19 -9.23 -44.01
C ALA A 5 17.56 -9.86 -42.76
N THR A 6 17.77 -11.16 -42.52
CA THR A 6 17.26 -11.86 -41.35
C THR A 6 18.01 -11.42 -40.07
N LEU A 7 19.31 -11.16 -40.19
CA LEU A 7 20.10 -10.68 -39.07
C LEU A 7 19.74 -9.24 -38.67
N ILE A 8 19.48 -8.37 -39.65
CA ILE A 8 19.04 -6.98 -39.42
C ILE A 8 17.64 -6.96 -38.79
N PHE A 9 16.74 -7.86 -39.20
CA PHE A 9 15.39 -7.96 -38.64
C PHE A 9 15.40 -8.47 -37.19
N SER A 10 16.28 -9.42 -36.87
CA SER A 10 16.45 -9.91 -35.48
C SER A 10 17.12 -8.88 -34.57
N ILE A 11 18.02 -8.04 -35.09
CA ILE A 11 18.64 -6.95 -34.32
C ILE A 11 17.63 -5.81 -34.07
N LEU A 12 16.76 -5.52 -35.02
CA LEU A 12 15.69 -4.52 -34.82
C LEU A 12 14.62 -4.97 -33.81
N TRP A 13 14.40 -6.27 -33.65
CA TRP A 13 13.49 -6.82 -32.64
C TRP A 13 14.09 -6.76 -31.21
N VAL A 14 15.39 -6.82 -31.09
CA VAL A 14 16.09 -6.71 -29.79
C VAL A 14 16.18 -5.26 -29.32
N LEU A 15 16.09 -4.30 -30.24
CA LEU A 15 16.15 -2.86 -29.92
C LEU A 15 14.80 -2.25 -29.47
N SER A 16 13.72 -3.01 -29.52
CA SER A 16 12.40 -2.54 -29.07
C SER A 16 12.02 -3.03 -27.66
N SER A 17 12.95 -3.56 -26.88
CA SER A 17 12.76 -3.65 -25.44
C SER A 17 12.82 -2.21 -24.91
N SER A 18 11.70 -1.54 -24.80
CA SER A 18 11.60 -0.31 -24.02
C SER A 18 12.11 -0.67 -22.62
N ALA A 19 13.31 -0.21 -22.29
CA ALA A 19 13.76 -0.24 -20.92
C ALA A 19 12.71 0.49 -20.09
N GLN A 20 12.15 -0.14 -19.08
CA GLN A 20 11.28 0.52 -18.13
C GLN A 20 12.13 1.57 -17.42
N ASP A 21 11.85 2.84 -17.70
CA ASP A 21 12.51 3.97 -17.04
C ASP A 21 11.85 4.19 -15.68
N PHE A 22 12.22 3.37 -14.70
CA PHE A 22 11.71 3.47 -13.35
C PHE A 22 12.11 4.80 -12.69
N GLY A 23 11.14 5.43 -12.02
CA GLY A 23 11.40 6.62 -11.22
C GLY A 23 11.67 7.90 -12.01
N THR A 24 11.30 7.92 -13.29
CA THR A 24 11.45 9.11 -14.13
C THR A 24 10.28 10.07 -14.05
N HIS A 25 9.11 9.58 -13.62
CA HIS A 25 7.91 10.39 -13.49
C HIS A 25 7.49 10.49 -12.02
N TRP A 26 7.59 11.68 -11.47
CA TRP A 26 7.25 11.98 -10.08
C TRP A 26 5.97 12.78 -10.01
N ILE A 27 5.18 12.53 -9.00
CA ILE A 27 4.03 13.35 -8.64
C ILE A 27 4.17 13.88 -7.22
N SER A 28 3.59 15.04 -6.98
CA SER A 28 3.54 15.67 -5.65
C SER A 28 2.22 16.39 -5.43
N TYR A 29 1.87 16.60 -4.18
CA TYR A 29 0.84 17.58 -3.85
C TYR A 29 1.23 18.96 -4.38
N PRO A 30 0.31 19.75 -4.96
CA PRO A 30 0.64 21.01 -5.64
C PRO A 30 1.38 22.03 -4.78
N LEU A 31 1.16 22.00 -3.47
CA LEU A 31 1.87 22.82 -2.48
C LEU A 31 2.55 21.88 -1.49
N PRO A 32 3.68 21.25 -1.85
CA PRO A 32 4.33 20.27 -1.00
C PRO A 32 4.82 20.89 0.30
N SER A 33 4.70 20.12 1.38
CA SER A 33 5.16 20.49 2.71
C SER A 33 6.10 19.41 3.24
N ASP A 34 7.19 19.82 3.87
CA ASP A 34 8.17 18.90 4.45
C ASP A 34 7.68 18.22 5.76
N SER A 35 6.51 18.62 6.24
CA SER A 35 5.92 18.10 7.47
C SER A 35 4.55 17.46 7.30
N ALA A 36 3.86 17.72 6.21
CA ALA A 36 2.49 17.24 6.01
C ALA A 36 2.42 15.92 5.25
N GLU A 37 1.67 14.98 5.78
CA GLU A 37 1.37 13.73 5.11
C GLU A 37 0.41 13.96 3.93
N VAL A 38 0.55 13.15 2.88
CA VAL A 38 -0.27 13.23 1.66
C VAL A 38 -0.83 11.86 1.32
N LEU A 39 -2.11 11.83 1.00
CA LEU A 39 -2.78 10.67 0.43
C LEU A 39 -2.82 10.81 -1.09
N PHE A 40 -2.44 9.76 -1.79
CA PHE A 40 -2.54 9.62 -3.23
C PHE A 40 -3.43 8.43 -3.57
N ARG A 41 -4.26 8.54 -4.61
CA ARG A 41 -5.05 7.41 -5.10
C ARG A 41 -5.36 7.50 -6.58
N GLN A 42 -5.56 6.32 -7.20
CA GLN A 42 -6.08 6.17 -8.55
C GLN A 42 -6.88 4.88 -8.66
N SER A 43 -7.93 4.93 -9.49
CA SER A 43 -8.73 3.76 -9.84
C SER A 43 -8.38 3.28 -11.25
N TYR A 44 -8.33 1.96 -11.40
CA TYR A 44 -8.07 1.27 -12.65
C TYR A 44 -9.18 0.26 -12.93
N LEU A 45 -9.84 0.39 -14.06
CA LEU A 45 -10.85 -0.57 -14.50
C LEU A 45 -10.16 -1.75 -15.20
N MET A 46 -10.42 -2.96 -14.73
CA MET A 46 -9.93 -4.21 -15.31
C MET A 46 -11.09 -5.11 -15.65
N GLU A 47 -11.26 -5.47 -16.93
CA GLU A 47 -12.31 -6.42 -17.33
C GLU A 47 -12.15 -7.78 -16.62
N ARG A 48 -10.90 -8.22 -16.49
CA ARG A 48 -10.53 -9.46 -15.79
C ARG A 48 -9.27 -9.24 -14.96
N ARG A 49 -9.21 -9.94 -13.83
CA ARG A 49 -7.99 -10.00 -13.03
C ARG A 49 -6.82 -10.46 -13.89
N PRO A 50 -5.69 -9.73 -13.91
CA PRO A 50 -4.54 -10.07 -14.73
C PRO A 50 -3.92 -11.41 -14.31
N LEU A 51 -3.14 -12.01 -15.20
CA LEU A 51 -2.37 -13.22 -14.92
C LEU A 51 -1.27 -12.91 -13.90
N GLN A 52 -0.57 -11.81 -14.12
CA GLN A 52 0.48 -11.30 -13.24
C GLN A 52 0.47 -9.77 -13.25
N ALA A 53 0.65 -9.18 -12.09
CA ALA A 53 0.75 -7.73 -11.94
C ALA A 53 1.78 -7.35 -10.88
N SER A 54 2.59 -6.38 -11.22
CA SER A 54 3.63 -5.81 -10.37
C SER A 54 3.42 -4.31 -10.21
N LEU A 55 3.84 -3.80 -9.07
CA LEU A 55 3.85 -2.38 -8.77
C LEU A 55 5.21 -1.99 -8.23
N SER A 56 5.89 -1.09 -8.94
CA SER A 56 7.14 -0.50 -8.52
C SER A 56 6.89 0.89 -7.95
N ILE A 57 7.50 1.20 -6.82
CA ILE A 57 7.30 2.45 -6.11
C ILE A 57 8.61 3.00 -5.55
N ALA A 58 8.84 4.28 -5.78
CA ALA A 58 9.86 5.09 -5.14
C ALA A 58 9.22 6.30 -4.46
N SER A 59 9.80 6.76 -3.36
CA SER A 59 9.27 7.89 -2.59
C SER A 59 10.40 8.66 -1.90
N THR A 60 10.27 9.96 -1.84
CA THR A 60 11.20 10.84 -1.09
C THR A 60 10.96 10.85 0.41
N GLY A 61 9.94 10.17 0.87
CA GLY A 61 9.61 9.96 2.27
C GLY A 61 9.19 8.52 2.52
N SER A 62 8.71 8.22 3.71
CA SER A 62 8.13 6.90 3.97
C SER A 62 6.72 6.80 3.43
N TYR A 63 6.29 5.58 3.16
CA TYR A 63 4.97 5.35 2.58
C TYR A 63 4.32 4.05 3.06
N ARG A 64 3.01 3.98 2.86
CA ARG A 64 2.18 2.78 2.95
C ARG A 64 1.45 2.61 1.64
N LEU A 65 1.49 1.42 1.09
CA LEU A 65 0.85 1.08 -0.17
C LEU A 65 -0.37 0.21 0.08
N TYR A 66 -1.47 0.57 -0.56
CA TYR A 66 -2.73 -0.17 -0.49
C TYR A 66 -3.21 -0.54 -1.89
N VAL A 67 -3.76 -1.73 -2.03
CA VAL A 67 -4.49 -2.18 -3.21
C VAL A 67 -5.83 -2.74 -2.76
N ASN A 68 -6.93 -2.15 -3.23
CA ASN A 68 -8.28 -2.54 -2.83
C ASN A 68 -8.43 -2.62 -1.31
N GLU A 69 -8.05 -1.53 -0.61
CA GLU A 69 -8.07 -1.35 0.84
C GLU A 69 -7.02 -2.17 1.60
N ARG A 70 -6.43 -3.19 1.00
CA ARG A 70 -5.45 -4.06 1.64
C ARG A 70 -4.06 -3.46 1.62
N ASN A 71 -3.43 -3.36 2.78
CA ASN A 71 -2.05 -2.95 2.89
C ASN A 71 -1.14 -4.05 2.31
N VAL A 72 -0.42 -3.73 1.23
CA VAL A 72 0.51 -4.65 0.58
C VAL A 72 1.92 -4.55 1.13
N THR A 73 2.16 -3.56 1.98
CA THR A 73 3.43 -3.37 2.65
C THR A 73 3.48 -4.19 3.94
N ARG A 74 4.63 -4.74 4.27
CA ARG A 74 4.84 -5.54 5.48
C ARG A 74 4.85 -4.69 6.74
N SER A 75 5.76 -3.73 6.76
CA SER A 75 5.69 -2.74 7.80
C SER A 75 4.57 -1.79 7.45
N LEU A 76 4.04 -1.20 8.45
CA LEU A 76 3.00 -0.20 8.29
C LEU A 76 3.48 1.01 7.49
N LYS A 77 4.78 1.13 7.34
CA LYS A 77 5.46 2.24 6.74
C LYS A 77 6.79 1.78 6.17
N PHE A 78 7.04 2.03 4.90
CA PHE A 78 8.33 1.80 4.28
C PHE A 78 9.09 3.10 4.11
N ASP A 79 10.37 3.06 4.44
CA ASP A 79 11.27 4.15 4.12
C ASP A 79 11.51 4.19 2.61
N GLY A 80 11.33 5.34 2.02
CA GLY A 80 11.65 5.60 0.61
C GLY A 80 13.13 5.88 0.40
N ILE A 81 13.84 6.21 1.47
CA ILE A 81 15.24 6.60 1.45
C ILE A 81 16.02 5.80 2.50
N LYS A 82 17.19 5.28 2.13
CA LYS A 82 18.15 4.68 3.05
C LYS A 82 19.47 5.42 2.93
N GLY A 83 19.86 6.15 3.98
CA GLY A 83 20.95 7.11 3.85
C GLY A 83 20.57 8.21 2.86
N ASP A 84 21.34 8.41 1.81
CA ASP A 84 21.08 9.38 0.73
C ASP A 84 20.49 8.74 -0.54
N ALA A 85 20.27 7.41 -0.54
CA ALA A 85 19.78 6.69 -1.70
C ALA A 85 18.25 6.51 -1.67
N LEU A 86 17.60 6.86 -2.77
CA LEU A 86 16.20 6.53 -3.01
C LEU A 86 16.06 5.02 -3.22
N LEU A 87 15.05 4.43 -2.61
CA LEU A 87 14.76 3.00 -2.73
C LEU A 87 13.56 2.79 -3.65
N ASN A 88 13.78 2.12 -4.75
CA ASN A 88 12.70 1.62 -5.59
C ASN A 88 12.38 0.18 -5.19
N ARG A 89 11.10 -0.10 -4.87
CA ARG A 89 10.64 -1.41 -4.45
C ARG A 89 9.53 -1.90 -5.36
N THR A 90 9.62 -3.17 -5.73
CA THR A 90 8.61 -3.83 -6.57
C THR A 90 7.87 -4.87 -5.77
N PHE A 91 6.53 -4.82 -5.84
CA PHE A 91 5.62 -5.72 -5.18
C PHE A 91 4.83 -6.53 -6.21
N ASP A 92 4.70 -7.83 -6.00
CA ASP A 92 3.67 -8.62 -6.68
C ASP A 92 2.31 -8.31 -6.03
N ILE A 93 1.44 -7.66 -6.78
CA ILE A 93 0.11 -7.28 -6.32
C ILE A 93 -1.01 -8.11 -6.95
N THR A 94 -0.68 -9.15 -7.70
CA THR A 94 -1.64 -9.97 -8.45
C THR A 94 -2.79 -10.45 -7.57
N LYS A 95 -2.48 -10.92 -6.36
CA LYS A 95 -3.49 -11.48 -5.45
C LYS A 95 -4.49 -10.47 -4.90
N TYR A 96 -4.14 -9.19 -4.92
CA TYR A 96 -5.00 -8.11 -4.41
C TYR A 96 -5.94 -7.54 -5.47
N LEU A 97 -5.69 -7.85 -6.74
CA LEU A 97 -6.50 -7.37 -7.85
C LEU A 97 -7.73 -8.26 -8.08
N ARG A 98 -8.77 -7.65 -8.60
CA ARG A 98 -10.06 -8.27 -8.92
C ARG A 98 -10.57 -7.85 -10.29
N ASN A 99 -11.66 -8.47 -10.76
CA ASN A 99 -12.42 -7.97 -11.90
C ASN A 99 -13.12 -6.66 -11.52
N GLY A 100 -13.24 -5.75 -12.44
CA GLY A 100 -13.87 -4.45 -12.22
C GLY A 100 -12.91 -3.37 -11.75
N GLU A 101 -13.38 -2.45 -10.94
CA GLU A 101 -12.60 -1.32 -10.44
C GLU A 101 -11.60 -1.76 -9.37
N ASN A 102 -10.36 -1.34 -9.53
CA ASN A 102 -9.26 -1.58 -8.60
C ASN A 102 -8.65 -0.25 -8.17
N VAL A 103 -8.49 -0.05 -6.89
CA VAL A 103 -7.91 1.17 -6.33
C VAL A 103 -6.48 0.90 -5.87
N ILE A 104 -5.54 1.70 -6.35
CA ILE A 104 -4.19 1.81 -5.82
C ILE A 104 -4.12 3.10 -5.03
N ALA A 105 -3.68 3.00 -3.77
CA ALA A 105 -3.63 4.12 -2.86
C ALA A 105 -2.33 4.13 -2.07
N VAL A 106 -1.75 5.32 -1.87
CA VAL A 106 -0.49 5.51 -1.17
C VAL A 106 -0.64 6.59 -0.11
N TRP A 107 -0.18 6.28 1.09
CA TRP A 107 -0.07 7.25 2.16
C TRP A 107 1.40 7.63 2.32
N TYR A 108 1.74 8.83 1.90
CA TYR A 108 3.06 9.40 1.97
C TYR A 108 3.29 10.16 3.27
N SER A 109 4.49 10.02 3.87
CA SER A 109 4.95 10.77 5.05
C SER A 109 6.34 11.33 4.77
N PRO A 110 6.55 12.66 4.87
CA PRO A 110 7.76 13.34 4.36
C PRO A 110 9.03 13.14 5.19
N GLU A 111 8.99 12.54 6.36
CA GLU A 111 10.15 12.30 7.23
C GLU A 111 10.99 13.58 7.56
N GLY A 112 10.39 14.76 7.45
CA GLY A 112 11.08 16.04 7.72
C GLY A 112 12.15 16.42 6.71
N LYS A 113 12.18 15.77 5.52
CA LYS A 113 13.11 16.07 4.44
C LYS A 113 12.40 16.82 3.30
N PRO A 114 13.06 17.80 2.65
CA PRO A 114 12.51 18.47 1.49
C PRO A 114 12.23 17.49 0.35
N SER A 115 11.02 17.56 -0.21
CA SER A 115 10.63 16.68 -1.33
C SER A 115 11.02 17.25 -2.70
N TYR A 116 11.31 18.55 -2.77
CA TYR A 116 11.61 19.27 -4.02
C TYR A 116 10.57 19.05 -5.13
N GLY A 117 9.30 18.88 -4.75
CA GLY A 117 8.22 18.59 -5.69
C GLY A 117 8.14 17.14 -6.17
N LYS A 118 8.89 16.23 -5.53
CA LYS A 118 8.90 14.80 -5.81
C LYS A 118 8.48 14.05 -4.56
N GLN A 119 7.28 13.56 -4.51
CA GLN A 119 6.82 12.79 -3.36
C GLN A 119 6.69 11.32 -3.67
N LEU A 120 6.15 10.99 -4.86
CA LEU A 120 5.82 9.63 -5.26
C LEU A 120 6.14 9.42 -6.73
N SER A 121 6.84 8.34 -7.04
CA SER A 121 6.92 7.72 -8.36
C SER A 121 6.39 6.31 -8.28
N LEU A 122 5.45 5.94 -9.13
CA LEU A 122 4.81 4.63 -9.09
C LEU A 122 4.51 4.15 -10.50
N GLU A 123 4.77 2.88 -10.72
CA GLU A 123 4.48 2.17 -11.96
C GLU A 123 3.73 0.89 -11.67
N PHE A 124 2.64 0.70 -12.39
CA PHE A 124 1.78 -0.46 -12.28
C PHE A 124 1.68 -1.15 -13.62
N TYR A 125 2.14 -2.39 -13.70
CA TYR A 125 2.30 -3.13 -14.94
C TYR A 125 2.09 -4.62 -14.76
N GLY A 126 1.88 -5.31 -15.89
CA GLY A 126 1.70 -6.76 -15.85
C GLY A 126 1.21 -7.33 -17.15
N TRP A 127 0.69 -8.56 -17.04
CA TRP A 127 0.21 -9.36 -18.16
C TRP A 127 -1.22 -9.80 -17.91
N ASN A 128 -2.06 -9.57 -18.89
CA ASN A 128 -3.41 -10.11 -18.92
C ASN A 128 -3.41 -11.60 -19.28
N ARG A 129 -4.54 -12.27 -19.10
CA ARG A 129 -4.69 -13.70 -19.42
C ARG A 129 -4.58 -14.00 -20.91
N ASP A 130 -4.84 -13.02 -21.76
CA ASP A 130 -4.69 -13.08 -23.22
C ASP A 130 -3.28 -12.77 -23.71
N THR A 131 -2.31 -12.72 -22.79
CA THR A 131 -0.90 -12.39 -23.04
C THR A 131 -0.60 -10.93 -23.43
N THR A 132 -1.60 -10.05 -23.43
CA THR A 132 -1.35 -8.61 -23.61
C THR A 132 -0.74 -8.02 -22.35
N SER A 133 0.22 -7.12 -22.51
CA SER A 133 0.81 -6.36 -21.39
C SER A 133 0.03 -5.07 -21.16
N PHE A 134 0.06 -4.60 -19.92
CA PHE A 134 -0.40 -3.27 -19.57
C PHE A 134 0.66 -2.53 -18.74
N TYR A 135 0.65 -1.21 -18.84
CA TYR A 135 1.56 -0.34 -18.11
C TYR A 135 0.87 0.98 -17.78
N HIS A 136 0.94 1.37 -16.52
CA HIS A 136 0.44 2.63 -16.00
C HIS A 136 1.49 3.25 -15.08
N LYS A 137 1.64 4.55 -15.13
CA LYS A 137 2.47 5.31 -14.20
C LYS A 137 1.62 6.28 -13.39
N ALA A 138 2.10 6.69 -12.24
CA ALA A 138 1.49 7.78 -11.52
C ALA A 138 1.69 9.07 -12.33
N ASP A 139 0.61 9.77 -12.60
CA ASP A 139 0.56 10.99 -13.38
C ASP A 139 -0.43 12.00 -12.77
N GLU A 140 -0.66 13.11 -13.45
CA GLU A 140 -1.58 14.16 -13.03
C GLU A 140 -3.05 13.74 -13.03
N LYS A 141 -3.38 12.54 -13.48
CA LYS A 141 -4.75 11.97 -13.38
C LYS A 141 -5.04 11.36 -12.03
N TRP A 142 -4.01 11.14 -11.23
CA TRP A 142 -4.18 10.72 -9.85
C TRP A 142 -4.89 11.80 -9.04
N PHE A 143 -5.43 11.42 -7.91
CA PHE A 143 -5.97 12.32 -6.92
C PHE A 143 -5.04 12.35 -5.71
N CYS A 144 -4.86 13.54 -5.14
CA CYS A 144 -4.10 13.69 -3.91
C CYS A 144 -4.80 14.63 -2.91
N ARG A 145 -4.52 14.40 -1.63
CA ARG A 145 -5.01 15.24 -0.54
C ARG A 145 -4.00 15.30 0.57
N GLN A 146 -3.68 16.52 1.00
CA GLN A 146 -2.86 16.74 2.17
C GLN A 146 -3.69 16.48 3.44
N LEU A 147 -3.09 15.75 4.38
CA LEU A 147 -3.65 15.57 5.72
C LEU A 147 -3.19 16.70 6.61
N ARG A 148 -4.14 17.32 7.30
CA ARG A 148 -3.87 18.32 8.34
C ARG A 148 -3.86 17.60 9.68
N ASP A 149 -2.87 17.90 10.51
CA ASP A 149 -2.78 17.42 11.90
C ASP A 149 -2.79 15.89 12.08
N CYS A 150 -2.00 15.18 11.28
CA CYS A 150 -1.69 13.81 11.60
C CYS A 150 -0.72 13.76 12.77
N SER A 151 -1.25 13.66 13.99
CA SER A 151 -0.42 13.26 15.12
C SER A 151 0.17 11.90 14.82
N HIS A 152 1.48 11.84 14.68
CA HIS A 152 2.24 10.60 14.54
C HIS A 152 2.06 9.81 15.83
N GLY A 153 0.98 9.03 15.93
CA GLY A 153 0.75 8.17 17.07
C GLY A 153 1.94 7.25 17.21
N ILE A 154 2.59 7.31 18.34
CA ILE A 154 3.55 6.30 18.77
C ILE A 154 2.94 4.94 18.49
N ILE A 155 3.73 4.03 17.96
CA ILE A 155 3.43 2.72 17.39
C ILE A 155 2.37 1.88 18.17
N GLU A 156 2.12 2.18 19.41
CA GLU A 156 1.25 1.39 20.31
C GLU A 156 -0.19 1.91 20.43
N ARG A 157 -0.48 3.11 19.93
CA ARG A 157 -1.83 3.69 19.98
C ARG A 157 -2.16 4.33 18.65
N PHE A 158 -3.04 3.71 17.91
CA PHE A 158 -3.57 4.26 16.67
C PHE A 158 -4.99 4.78 16.89
N ASP A 159 -5.21 6.05 16.58
CA ASP A 159 -6.53 6.66 16.62
C ASP A 159 -7.06 6.83 15.20
N GLY A 160 -7.98 5.95 14.80
CA GLY A 160 -8.58 5.95 13.48
C GLY A 160 -9.42 7.18 13.15
N ARG A 161 -9.82 7.98 14.16
CA ARG A 161 -10.63 9.20 13.95
C ARG A 161 -9.93 10.25 13.10
N HIS A 162 -8.60 10.19 13.01
CA HIS A 162 -7.79 11.09 12.18
C HIS A 162 -7.68 10.65 10.72
N ASN A 163 -8.14 9.44 10.38
CA ASN A 163 -8.15 8.97 9.01
C ASN A 163 -9.38 9.48 8.26
N MET A 164 -9.24 9.57 6.95
CA MET A 164 -10.37 9.80 6.07
C MET A 164 -11.18 8.51 5.88
N LEU A 165 -12.50 8.67 5.80
CA LEU A 165 -13.42 7.56 5.62
C LEU A 165 -13.24 6.92 4.23
N ALA A 166 -13.02 5.61 4.20
CA ALA A 166 -13.03 4.75 3.00
C ALA A 166 -12.16 5.22 1.81
N TRP A 167 -11.20 6.11 2.02
CA TRP A 167 -10.43 6.72 0.91
C TRP A 167 -9.67 5.71 0.03
N LYS A 168 -9.52 4.48 0.48
CA LYS A 168 -8.89 3.36 -0.22
C LYS A 168 -9.88 2.48 -0.97
N SER A 169 -11.18 2.73 -0.78
CA SER A 169 -12.27 1.95 -1.37
C SER A 169 -12.62 2.43 -2.78
N GLU A 170 -13.14 1.53 -3.61
CA GLU A 170 -13.72 1.84 -4.92
C GLU A 170 -14.98 2.70 -4.83
N GLU A 171 -15.74 2.55 -3.76
CA GLU A 171 -16.97 3.31 -3.56
C GLU A 171 -16.71 4.78 -3.21
N TYR A 172 -15.50 5.08 -2.73
CA TYR A 172 -15.13 6.44 -2.36
C TYR A 172 -14.97 7.34 -3.58
N ARG A 173 -15.62 8.49 -3.53
CA ARG A 173 -15.48 9.55 -4.54
C ARG A 173 -14.59 10.66 -3.98
N PRO A 174 -13.49 11.02 -4.65
CA PRO A 174 -12.49 11.96 -4.12
C PRO A 174 -12.94 13.43 -4.21
N TYR A 175 -14.12 13.75 -3.70
CA TYR A 175 -14.60 15.13 -3.64
C TYR A 175 -13.69 16.00 -2.77
N GLY A 176 -13.27 17.15 -3.31
CA GLY A 176 -12.36 18.07 -2.63
C GLY A 176 -10.91 17.60 -2.60
N TRP A 177 -10.57 16.53 -3.30
CA TRP A 177 -9.20 16.20 -3.63
C TRP A 177 -8.75 17.00 -4.85
N VAL A 178 -7.44 17.16 -4.98
CA VAL A 178 -6.82 17.85 -6.11
C VAL A 178 -6.01 16.87 -6.96
N HIS A 179 -5.67 17.27 -8.16
CA HIS A 179 -4.72 16.55 -8.98
C HIS A 179 -3.29 16.89 -8.55
N PRO A 180 -2.37 15.92 -8.50
CA PRO A 180 -0.98 16.20 -8.20
C PRO A 180 -0.32 16.98 -9.35
N THR A 181 0.77 17.63 -9.03
CA THR A 181 1.68 18.20 -10.03
C THR A 181 2.67 17.12 -10.46
N GLY A 182 2.81 16.91 -11.76
CA GLY A 182 3.82 16.06 -12.34
C GLY A 182 5.18 16.73 -12.38
N ASN A 183 6.21 15.99 -12.09
CA ASN A 183 7.59 16.42 -12.23
C ASN A 183 8.36 15.33 -12.98
N MET A 184 8.67 15.60 -14.25
CA MET A 184 9.54 14.74 -15.04
C MET A 184 10.97 15.19 -14.83
N GLU A 185 11.81 14.33 -14.30
CA GLU A 185 13.24 14.57 -14.32
C GLU A 185 13.78 14.26 -15.71
N LEU A 186 14.10 15.33 -16.40
CA LEU A 186 14.81 15.25 -17.69
C LEU A 186 16.33 15.16 -17.50
N ASP A 187 16.84 15.27 -16.28
CA ASP A 187 18.25 15.12 -16.00
C ASP A 187 18.61 13.62 -15.90
N GLU A 188 18.73 13.04 -17.07
CA GLU A 188 19.10 11.64 -17.27
C GLU A 188 20.43 11.27 -16.59
N SER A 189 21.27 12.26 -16.25
CA SER A 189 22.66 12.00 -15.84
C SER A 189 22.80 11.61 -14.37
N LYS A 190 21.96 12.12 -13.48
CA LYS A 190 22.09 11.86 -12.02
C LYS A 190 21.17 10.76 -11.51
N ASN A 191 19.90 10.80 -11.88
CA ASN A 191 18.93 9.89 -11.30
C ASN A 191 18.86 8.53 -12.01
N TYR A 192 19.09 8.49 -13.30
CA TYR A 192 19.10 7.25 -14.08
C TYR A 192 20.21 6.29 -13.63
N LYS A 193 21.36 6.81 -13.22
CA LYS A 193 22.47 6.01 -12.70
C LYS A 193 22.15 5.42 -11.33
N GLU A 194 21.53 6.21 -10.45
CA GLU A 194 21.08 5.76 -9.14
C GLU A 194 19.96 4.72 -9.23
N TYR A 195 19.06 4.85 -10.18
CA TYR A 195 17.98 3.87 -10.42
C TYR A 195 18.43 2.62 -11.14
N LYS A 196 19.42 2.71 -12.03
CA LYS A 196 19.97 1.56 -12.75
C LYS A 196 20.78 0.64 -11.86
N ASP A 197 21.47 1.20 -10.88
CA ASP A 197 22.25 0.46 -9.87
C ASP A 197 21.37 0.04 -8.68
N ASN A 198 20.17 0.58 -8.55
CA ASN A 198 19.19 0.11 -7.59
C ASN A 198 18.71 -1.28 -8.03
N LYS A 199 19.38 -2.28 -7.53
CA LYS A 199 18.86 -3.64 -7.49
C LYS A 199 17.40 -3.52 -7.06
N VAL A 200 16.48 -4.15 -7.81
CA VAL A 200 15.14 -4.42 -7.35
C VAL A 200 15.29 -5.08 -5.99
N ILE A 201 15.25 -4.27 -4.94
CA ILE A 201 15.30 -4.79 -3.58
C ILE A 201 13.92 -5.43 -3.43
N LYS A 202 13.87 -6.75 -3.56
CA LYS A 202 12.72 -7.50 -3.05
C LYS A 202 12.54 -6.95 -1.64
N ALA A 203 11.39 -6.32 -1.43
CA ALA A 203 11.13 -5.71 -0.14
C ALA A 203 11.37 -6.77 0.92
N GLU A 204 12.36 -6.56 1.78
CA GLU A 204 12.72 -7.47 2.87
C GLU A 204 11.55 -7.77 3.78
N ASN A 205 10.43 -7.17 3.53
CA ASN A 205 9.26 -7.17 4.38
C ASN A 205 7.98 -7.37 3.57
N THR A 206 8.00 -8.29 2.64
CA THR A 206 6.83 -8.60 1.83
C THR A 206 5.81 -9.36 2.66
N LEU A 207 4.56 -8.95 2.61
CA LEU A 207 3.46 -9.76 3.09
C LEU A 207 3.52 -11.13 2.39
N TYR A 208 3.88 -12.14 3.16
CA TYR A 208 4.07 -13.50 2.67
C TYR A 208 2.74 -14.18 2.42
N ASN A 209 1.84 -14.08 3.40
CA ASN A 209 0.57 -14.77 3.35
C ASN A 209 -0.51 -13.98 4.08
N ILE A 210 -1.76 -14.16 3.65
CA ILE A 210 -2.95 -13.72 4.37
C ILE A 210 -3.62 -14.97 4.92
N LEU A 211 -3.69 -15.06 6.24
CA LEU A 211 -4.29 -16.17 6.96
C LEU A 211 -5.72 -15.80 7.36
N GLU A 212 -6.60 -16.78 7.28
CA GLU A 212 -7.92 -16.70 7.88
C GLU A 212 -7.91 -17.46 9.21
N PRO A 213 -8.67 -17.03 10.23
CA PRO A 213 -8.77 -17.76 11.47
C PRO A 213 -9.42 -19.13 11.23
N VAL A 214 -8.89 -20.15 11.89
CA VAL A 214 -9.46 -21.51 11.89
C VAL A 214 -10.76 -21.52 12.70
N CYS A 215 -10.78 -20.78 13.81
CA CYS A 215 -11.97 -20.61 14.63
C CYS A 215 -11.90 -19.34 15.46
N THR A 216 -13.07 -18.90 15.89
CA THR A 216 -13.23 -17.83 16.87
C THR A 216 -14.15 -18.29 17.99
N PHE A 217 -13.88 -17.87 19.22
CA PHE A 217 -14.69 -18.24 20.38
C PHE A 217 -14.63 -17.18 21.48
N THR A 218 -15.67 -17.12 22.28
CA THR A 218 -15.68 -16.28 23.49
C THR A 218 -15.31 -17.12 24.70
N ASP A 219 -14.36 -16.65 25.48
CA ASP A 219 -13.96 -17.33 26.71
C ASP A 219 -14.91 -17.04 27.89
N SER A 220 -14.66 -17.68 29.04
CA SER A 220 -15.46 -17.49 30.24
C SER A 220 -15.39 -16.08 30.84
N LEU A 221 -14.41 -15.29 30.45
CA LEU A 221 -14.23 -13.88 30.84
C LEU A 221 -14.89 -12.90 29.88
N GLY A 222 -15.51 -13.41 28.81
CA GLY A 222 -16.15 -12.59 27.78
C GLY A 222 -15.20 -12.03 26.72
N ASN A 223 -13.93 -12.44 26.70
CA ASN A 223 -13.00 -12.02 25.64
C ASN A 223 -13.27 -12.80 24.36
N TYR A 224 -13.15 -12.14 23.22
CA TYR A 224 -13.26 -12.76 21.92
C TYR A 224 -11.89 -13.21 21.44
N ASN A 225 -11.72 -14.51 21.27
CA ASN A 225 -10.47 -15.15 20.89
C ASN A 225 -10.51 -15.54 19.42
N ILE A 226 -9.42 -15.28 18.70
CA ILE A 226 -9.24 -15.50 17.27
C ILE A 226 -8.05 -16.45 17.12
N ASP A 227 -8.29 -17.68 16.71
CA ASP A 227 -7.28 -18.74 16.58
C ASP A 227 -6.95 -18.96 15.10
N PHE A 228 -5.69 -18.79 14.73
CA PHE A 228 -5.18 -19.05 13.38
C PHE A 228 -4.65 -20.49 13.19
N GLY A 229 -4.83 -21.39 14.17
CA GLY A 229 -4.42 -22.80 14.09
C GLY A 229 -2.93 -23.04 14.29
N ARG A 230 -2.09 -22.06 13.95
CA ARG A 230 -0.63 -22.08 14.14
C ARG A 230 -0.11 -20.69 14.51
N PRO A 231 1.01 -20.61 15.21
CA PRO A 231 1.69 -19.33 15.36
C PRO A 231 2.23 -18.84 14.00
N PHE A 232 2.24 -17.54 13.81
CA PHE A 232 2.85 -16.90 12.65
C PHE A 232 3.53 -15.58 13.05
N HIS A 233 4.59 -15.25 12.36
CA HIS A 233 5.22 -13.95 12.54
C HIS A 233 4.49 -12.91 11.70
N GLY A 234 3.86 -11.94 12.37
CA GLY A 234 3.03 -10.98 11.66
C GLY A 234 2.14 -10.15 12.58
N THR A 235 1.05 -9.68 12.05
CA THR A 235 0.04 -8.93 12.78
C THR A 235 -1.36 -9.34 12.34
N ILE A 236 -2.34 -8.99 13.15
CA ILE A 236 -3.75 -9.17 12.79
C ILE A 236 -4.29 -7.89 12.16
N ARG A 237 -5.23 -8.04 11.24
CA ARG A 237 -6.03 -6.96 10.69
C ARG A 237 -7.51 -7.30 10.83
N LEU A 238 -8.24 -6.40 11.46
CA LEU A 238 -9.69 -6.45 11.54
C LEU A 238 -10.26 -5.41 10.56
N THR A 239 -11.17 -5.81 9.69
CA THR A 239 -11.98 -4.89 8.92
C THR A 239 -13.30 -4.71 9.64
N LEU A 240 -13.61 -3.47 9.98
CA LEU A 240 -14.76 -3.10 10.80
C LEU A 240 -15.79 -2.35 9.95
N ARG A 241 -17.06 -2.64 10.18
CA ARG A 241 -18.19 -1.93 9.57
C ARG A 241 -19.14 -1.52 10.67
N ASP A 242 -19.57 -0.26 10.62
CA ASP A 242 -20.48 0.33 11.61
C ASP A 242 -19.95 0.37 13.06
N ALA A 243 -18.66 0.17 13.26
CA ALA A 243 -18.05 0.34 14.57
C ALA A 243 -18.20 1.78 15.04
N HIS A 244 -18.72 1.97 16.25
CA HIS A 244 -19.02 3.31 16.75
C HIS A 244 -17.71 4.12 16.93
N ARG A 245 -17.68 5.32 16.34
CA ARG A 245 -16.54 6.24 16.44
C ARG A 245 -16.14 6.50 17.89
N GLY A 246 -14.85 6.34 18.20
CA GLY A 246 -14.30 6.52 19.53
C GLY A 246 -14.33 5.27 20.40
N THR A 247 -14.90 4.16 19.94
CA THR A 247 -14.80 2.86 20.62
C THR A 247 -13.36 2.42 20.68
N LYS A 248 -12.94 1.91 21.82
CA LYS A 248 -11.58 1.41 22.02
C LYS A 248 -11.59 -0.11 21.99
N LEU A 249 -10.84 -0.65 21.05
CA LEU A 249 -10.59 -2.08 20.92
C LEU A 249 -9.20 -2.40 21.47
N HIS A 250 -9.08 -3.51 22.16
CA HIS A 250 -7.82 -3.98 22.74
C HIS A 250 -7.53 -5.38 22.22
N ILE A 251 -6.32 -5.61 21.72
CA ILE A 251 -5.87 -6.91 21.28
C ILE A 251 -4.43 -7.14 21.73
N ASN A 252 -4.20 -8.19 22.51
CA ASN A 252 -2.88 -8.56 23.03
C ASN A 252 -2.08 -7.37 23.60
N GLY A 253 -2.74 -6.49 24.37
CA GLY A 253 -2.12 -5.31 24.97
C GLY A 253 -2.03 -4.06 24.12
N TYR A 254 -2.44 -4.12 22.84
CA TYR A 254 -2.51 -2.96 21.98
C TYR A 254 -3.91 -2.36 21.94
N GLN A 255 -3.99 -1.05 21.81
CA GLN A 255 -5.26 -0.32 21.75
C GLN A 255 -5.44 0.31 20.38
N TYR A 256 -6.62 0.16 19.82
CA TYR A 256 -7.09 0.86 18.63
C TYR A 256 -8.35 1.67 18.95
N THR A 257 -8.44 2.89 18.45
CA THR A 257 -9.64 3.72 18.59
C THR A 257 -10.35 3.83 17.24
N CYS A 258 -11.58 3.33 17.17
CA CYS A 258 -12.38 3.31 15.94
C CYS A 258 -12.69 4.71 15.44
N ASN A 259 -12.62 4.90 14.12
CA ASN A 259 -12.98 6.16 13.46
C ASN A 259 -14.42 6.16 12.93
N GLY A 260 -15.09 5.02 12.89
CA GLY A 260 -16.43 4.85 12.37
C GLY A 260 -16.53 4.77 10.86
N GLU A 261 -15.40 4.45 10.17
CA GLU A 261 -15.39 4.22 8.73
C GLU A 261 -16.15 2.96 8.32
N LEU A 262 -16.73 3.01 7.14
CA LEU A 262 -17.13 1.81 6.44
C LEU A 262 -15.84 1.06 6.01
N ASP A 263 -15.73 -0.21 6.39
CA ASP A 263 -14.55 -1.05 6.14
C ASP A 263 -13.24 -0.49 6.74
N GLU A 264 -13.35 0.11 7.92
CA GLU A 264 -12.21 0.55 8.73
C GLU A 264 -11.28 -0.61 9.05
N GLN A 265 -9.97 -0.42 8.83
CA GLN A 265 -8.97 -1.46 9.10
C GLN A 265 -8.24 -1.18 10.41
N ALA A 266 -8.53 -1.98 11.41
CA ALA A 266 -7.94 -1.88 12.74
C ALA A 266 -6.74 -2.82 12.92
N PHE A 267 -5.85 -2.48 13.80
CA PHE A 267 -4.68 -3.24 14.29
C PHE A 267 -3.55 -3.52 13.30
N PHE A 268 -3.70 -3.22 12.04
CA PHE A 268 -2.66 -3.51 11.04
C PHE A 268 -1.37 -2.68 11.21
N ARG A 269 -1.35 -1.71 12.12
CA ARG A 269 -0.20 -0.81 12.40
C ARG A 269 0.65 -1.22 13.58
N PHE A 270 0.31 -2.26 14.30
CA PHE A 270 1.02 -2.65 15.50
C PHE A 270 2.22 -3.53 15.21
N LYS A 271 3.12 -3.63 16.19
CA LYS A 271 4.31 -4.49 16.09
C LYS A 271 3.94 -5.91 15.75
N PHE A 272 4.80 -6.53 14.96
CA PHE A 272 4.65 -7.93 14.64
C PHE A 272 4.87 -8.80 15.86
N GLN A 273 4.08 -9.84 15.96
CA GLN A 273 4.12 -10.80 17.05
C GLN A 273 4.20 -12.20 16.46
N ASN A 274 4.76 -13.13 17.20
CA ASN A 274 4.71 -14.54 16.84
C ASN A 274 3.65 -15.21 17.71
N GLN A 275 2.40 -15.19 17.25
CA GLN A 275 1.25 -15.66 18.02
C GLN A 275 0.31 -16.51 17.18
N ARG A 276 -0.35 -17.47 17.84
CA ARG A 276 -1.42 -18.29 17.28
C ARG A 276 -2.80 -17.72 17.60
N ILE A 277 -3.01 -17.25 18.83
CA ILE A 277 -4.30 -16.77 19.32
C ILE A 277 -4.20 -15.29 19.65
N TYR A 278 -5.12 -14.52 19.10
CA TYR A 278 -5.29 -13.11 19.39
C TYR A 278 -6.56 -12.91 20.21
N THR A 279 -6.41 -12.27 21.38
CA THR A 279 -7.52 -12.01 22.29
C THR A 279 -7.98 -10.57 22.15
N LEU A 280 -9.22 -10.38 21.71
CA LEU A 280 -9.86 -9.09 21.51
C LEU A 280 -10.82 -8.82 22.68
N ASN A 281 -10.73 -7.64 23.25
CA ASN A 281 -11.73 -7.05 24.13
C ASN A 281 -11.97 -5.58 23.80
N TRP A 282 -13.01 -4.98 24.35
CA TRP A 282 -13.40 -3.63 24.00
C TRP A 282 -14.15 -2.92 25.12
N ASN A 283 -14.13 -1.59 25.03
CA ASN A 283 -14.91 -0.72 25.89
C ASN A 283 -15.93 0.04 25.05
N GLY A 284 -17.15 0.18 25.55
CA GLY A 284 -18.19 0.95 24.88
C GLY A 284 -19.11 0.12 23.98
N ARG A 285 -19.67 0.77 22.95
CA ARG A 285 -20.64 0.17 22.05
C ARG A 285 -19.94 -0.51 20.87
N PHE A 286 -19.61 -1.78 21.03
CA PHE A 286 -19.05 -2.59 19.97
C PHE A 286 -19.72 -3.95 19.98
N LYS A 287 -19.97 -4.48 18.82
CA LYS A 287 -20.52 -5.83 18.62
C LYS A 287 -19.55 -6.64 17.78
N ILE A 288 -19.49 -7.94 18.04
CA ILE A 288 -18.67 -8.85 17.20
C ILE A 288 -19.13 -8.81 15.74
N SER A 289 -20.43 -8.56 15.49
CA SER A 289 -20.99 -8.37 14.16
C SER A 289 -20.45 -7.14 13.40
N ASP A 290 -19.81 -6.20 14.10
CA ASP A 290 -19.16 -5.06 13.47
C ASP A 290 -17.82 -5.46 12.82
N ILE A 291 -17.32 -6.67 13.10
CA ILE A 291 -16.17 -7.26 12.42
C ILE A 291 -16.67 -8.00 11.19
N VAL A 292 -16.37 -7.49 10.01
CA VAL A 292 -16.76 -8.13 8.74
C VAL A 292 -15.67 -9.02 8.17
N HIS A 293 -14.42 -8.80 8.57
CA HIS A 293 -13.31 -9.64 8.12
C HIS A 293 -12.18 -9.65 9.14
N ILE A 294 -11.54 -10.81 9.30
CA ILE A 294 -10.40 -11.03 10.19
C ILE A 294 -9.29 -11.67 9.36
N GLU A 295 -8.11 -11.07 9.40
CA GLU A 295 -6.96 -11.56 8.63
C GLU A 295 -5.71 -11.58 9.51
N GLY A 296 -4.95 -12.65 9.43
CA GLY A 296 -3.56 -12.70 9.89
C GLY A 296 -2.65 -12.29 8.74
N LEU A 297 -1.85 -11.26 8.95
CA LEU A 297 -0.89 -10.76 7.97
C LEU A 297 0.47 -11.36 8.28
N GLU A 298 0.74 -12.54 7.73
CA GLU A 298 2.01 -13.23 7.89
C GLU A 298 3.06 -12.60 6.98
N ILE A 299 4.23 -12.41 7.53
CA ILE A 299 5.35 -11.75 6.87
C ILE A 299 6.52 -12.72 6.73
N SER A 300 7.27 -12.61 5.62
CA SER A 300 8.58 -13.26 5.49
C SER A 300 9.60 -12.52 6.37
N GLU A 301 10.40 -13.24 7.08
CA GLU A 301 11.62 -12.72 7.71
C GLU A 301 12.65 -12.30 6.66
#